data_2a62f97d35e00be1304383171ec354c2
#
_entry.id   2a62f97d35e00be1304383171ec354c2
#
_cell.length_a   1.000
_cell.length_b   1.000
_cell.length_c   1.000
_cell.angle_alpha   90.00
_cell.angle_beta   90.00
_cell.angle_gamma   90.00
#
_symmetry.space_group_name_H-M   'P 1'
#
loop_
_entity.id
_entity.type
_entity.pdbx_description
1 polymer ?
#
loop_
_entity_poly.entity_id
_entity_poly.type
_entity_poly.pdbx_seq_one_letter_code
_entity_poly.pdbx_strand_id
1 'polypeptide(L)'
;ALIHAFLLNEYGHAVYHRKETYSLITREGEKKEKTLTEEQEKAVKALCDSIDRKAYEGFLLKGVTGSGKTEVYLQAARHALEEGGSALILVPEIALTSQMTSYFASIFGDKVVFMHSGLSKGERYNNRMRIMSGESPIVIGSRSAIFMPFKNLRLIVVDEEYDTSYKQGETPRYNGRDAAKVMAVIYHCPIVLGAATPSITTYYAACQGKISLLTMKERVFKTPLPQIHVCDLKENPPIDRSGLISAPLISLLQ
;
A
#
# COMPACT_ATOMS: atom_id res chain seq x y z
N ALA A 1 7.53 23.30 -8.31
CA ALA A 1 8.12 24.26 -7.36
C ALA A 1 8.05 23.76 -5.92
N LEU A 2 6.89 23.31 -5.42
CA LEU A 2 6.74 22.79 -4.04
C LEU A 2 7.54 21.50 -3.80
N ILE A 3 7.56 20.58 -4.76
CA ILE A 3 8.35 19.33 -4.70
C ILE A 3 9.85 19.65 -4.66
N HIS A 4 10.31 20.64 -5.43
CA HIS A 4 11.71 21.05 -5.45
C HIS A 4 12.14 21.72 -4.15
N ALA A 5 11.28 22.55 -3.55
CA ALA A 5 11.55 23.23 -2.28
C ALA A 5 11.64 22.28 -1.08
N PHE A 6 10.78 21.22 -1.05
CA PHE A 6 10.82 20.17 -0.02
C PHE A 6 12.12 19.36 -0.09
N LEU A 7 12.62 19.12 -1.32
CA LEU A 7 13.83 18.33 -1.55
C LEU A 7 15.12 19.09 -1.18
N LEU A 8 15.13 20.43 -1.23
CA LEU A 8 16.31 21.24 -0.91
C LEU A 8 16.49 21.52 0.59
N ASN A 9 15.40 21.53 1.38
CA ASN A 9 15.46 21.90 2.80
C ASN A 9 15.88 20.75 3.73
N GLU A 10 15.71 19.48 3.35
CA GLU A 10 16.07 18.34 4.21
C GLU A 10 17.51 17.82 4.02
N TYR A 11 18.21 18.20 2.95
CA TYR A 11 19.47 17.53 2.54
C TYR A 11 20.66 18.47 2.34
N GLY A 12 20.82 19.49 3.19
CA GLY A 12 22.07 20.23 3.30
C GLY A 12 23.21 19.32 3.78
N HIS A 13 24.11 18.98 2.87
CA HIS A 13 25.45 18.38 3.03
C HIS A 13 25.73 17.56 4.30
N ALA A 14 25.60 16.22 4.20
CA ALA A 14 26.38 15.29 5.00
C ALA A 14 26.57 13.98 4.22
N VAL A 15 27.79 13.72 3.81
CA VAL A 15 28.20 12.42 3.25
C VAL A 15 28.38 11.47 4.43
N TYR A 16 27.46 10.53 4.60
CA TYR A 16 27.62 9.44 5.56
C TYR A 16 27.88 8.12 4.82
N HIS A 17 29.12 7.67 4.89
CA HIS A 17 29.46 6.28 4.57
C HIS A 17 29.24 5.44 5.84
N ARG A 18 28.15 4.71 5.89
CA ARG A 18 27.98 3.58 6.81
C ARG A 18 27.35 2.41 6.05
N LYS A 19 28.15 1.38 5.80
CA LYS A 19 27.69 0.06 5.44
C LYS A 19 27.08 -0.56 6.70
N GLU A 20 25.79 -0.49 6.86
CA GLU A 20 25.07 -1.42 7.73
C GLU A 20 24.25 -2.35 6.83
N THR A 21 24.79 -3.54 6.68
CA THR A 21 24.13 -4.68 6.04
C THR A 21 23.07 -5.16 7.03
N TYR A 22 21.80 -4.83 6.78
CA TYR A 22 20.71 -5.56 7.41
C TYR A 22 20.74 -6.99 6.84
N SER A 23 21.27 -7.93 7.61
CA SER A 23 21.10 -9.36 7.33
C SER A 23 19.64 -9.71 7.62
N LEU A 24 18.78 -9.53 6.61
CA LEU A 24 17.47 -10.14 6.60
C LEU A 24 17.69 -11.65 6.62
N ILE A 25 17.22 -12.30 7.69
CA ILE A 25 17.16 -13.76 7.75
C ILE A 25 16.16 -14.18 6.68
N THR A 26 16.65 -14.42 5.48
CA THR A 26 15.93 -15.12 4.43
C THR A 26 15.83 -16.58 4.88
N ARG A 27 14.69 -16.97 5.44
CA ARG A 27 14.31 -18.39 5.38
C ARG A 27 14.12 -18.69 3.90
N GLU A 28 15.00 -19.53 3.36
CA GLU A 28 14.78 -20.18 2.09
C GLU A 28 13.49 -21.02 2.20
N GLY A 29 12.38 -20.41 1.87
CA GLY A 29 11.09 -21.04 1.70
C GLY A 29 10.74 -21.01 0.22
N GLU A 30 10.56 -22.21 -0.35
CA GLU A 30 10.20 -22.48 -1.72
C GLU A 30 9.33 -21.39 -2.35
N LYS A 31 9.77 -20.86 -3.50
CA LYS A 31 8.96 -20.05 -4.42
C LYS A 31 7.82 -20.92 -4.98
N LYS A 32 6.80 -21.17 -4.21
CA LYS A 32 5.53 -21.65 -4.76
C LYS A 32 4.89 -20.47 -5.46
N GLU A 33 4.85 -20.49 -6.77
CA GLU A 33 3.97 -19.61 -7.54
C GLU A 33 2.56 -19.81 -7.00
N LYS A 34 2.02 -18.79 -6.37
CA LYS A 34 0.65 -18.82 -5.86
C LYS A 34 -0.28 -18.75 -7.06
N THR A 35 -1.14 -19.75 -7.22
CA THR A 35 -2.20 -19.71 -8.21
C THR A 35 -3.15 -18.57 -7.86
N LEU A 36 -3.33 -17.62 -8.77
CA LEU A 36 -4.27 -16.53 -8.60
C LEU A 36 -5.72 -17.05 -8.71
N THR A 37 -6.64 -16.39 -8.02
CA THR A 37 -8.07 -16.60 -8.25
C THR A 37 -8.50 -15.88 -9.54
N GLU A 38 -9.64 -16.27 -10.12
CA GLU A 38 -10.17 -15.61 -11.33
C GLU A 38 -10.37 -14.09 -11.13
N GLU A 39 -10.80 -13.67 -9.92
CA GLU A 39 -10.97 -12.25 -9.60
C GLU A 39 -9.62 -11.53 -9.55
N GLN A 40 -8.58 -12.16 -9.00
CA GLN A 40 -7.23 -11.63 -8.99
C GLN A 40 -6.65 -11.55 -10.41
N GLU A 41 -6.80 -12.60 -11.22
CA GLU A 41 -6.32 -12.61 -12.60
C GLU A 41 -6.95 -11.48 -13.44
N LYS A 42 -8.26 -11.28 -13.32
CA LYS A 42 -8.97 -10.18 -13.98
C LYS A 42 -8.43 -8.81 -13.54
N ALA A 43 -8.19 -8.65 -12.23
CA ALA A 43 -7.66 -7.40 -11.70
C ALA A 43 -6.21 -7.17 -12.17
N VAL A 44 -5.35 -8.16 -12.09
CA VAL A 44 -3.95 -8.08 -12.57
C VAL A 44 -3.92 -7.75 -14.06
N LYS A 45 -4.71 -8.45 -14.88
CA LYS A 45 -4.77 -8.20 -16.32
C LYS A 45 -5.16 -6.75 -16.62
N ALA A 46 -6.22 -6.22 -15.99
CA ALA A 46 -6.67 -4.84 -16.21
C ALA A 46 -5.57 -3.83 -15.86
N LEU A 47 -4.81 -4.08 -14.79
CA LEU A 47 -3.70 -3.22 -14.37
C LEU A 47 -2.51 -3.31 -15.33
N CYS A 48 -2.12 -4.52 -15.76
CA CYS A 48 -1.05 -4.72 -16.74
C CYS A 48 -1.39 -4.05 -18.06
N ASP A 49 -2.60 -4.25 -18.59
CA ASP A 49 -3.07 -3.59 -19.81
C ASP A 49 -3.00 -2.06 -19.69
N SER A 50 -3.25 -1.50 -18.50
CA SER A 50 -3.16 -0.05 -18.26
C SER A 50 -1.70 0.43 -18.15
N ILE A 51 -0.82 -0.33 -17.52
CA ILE A 51 0.63 -0.06 -17.46
C ILE A 51 1.21 0.02 -18.87
N ASP A 52 0.84 -0.91 -19.76
CA ASP A 52 1.32 -0.99 -21.13
C ASP A 52 0.86 0.20 -21.98
N ARG A 53 -0.35 0.69 -21.75
CA ARG A 53 -0.89 1.89 -22.44
C ARG A 53 -0.14 3.17 -22.10
N LYS A 54 0.61 3.22 -21.00
CA LYS A 54 1.36 4.42 -20.54
C LYS A 54 0.48 5.66 -20.42
N ALA A 55 -0.71 5.48 -19.89
CA ALA A 55 -1.71 6.53 -19.71
C ALA A 55 -2.25 6.53 -18.28
N TYR A 56 -2.70 7.70 -17.84
CA TYR A 56 -3.40 7.79 -16.55
C TYR A 56 -4.72 7.03 -16.62
N GLU A 57 -4.91 6.13 -15.66
CA GLU A 57 -6.18 5.47 -15.43
C GLU A 57 -6.34 5.21 -13.92
N GLY A 58 -7.51 5.53 -13.38
CA GLY A 58 -7.83 5.30 -11.98
C GLY A 58 -8.58 3.99 -11.79
N PHE A 59 -8.17 3.20 -10.80
CA PHE A 59 -8.82 1.96 -10.41
C PHE A 59 -9.20 2.00 -8.93
N LEU A 60 -10.41 1.52 -8.60
CA LEU A 60 -10.78 1.13 -7.25
C LEU A 60 -10.73 -0.40 -7.15
N LEU A 61 -9.74 -0.95 -6.44
CA LEU A 61 -9.69 -2.37 -6.11
C LEU A 61 -10.42 -2.61 -4.78
N LYS A 62 -11.72 -2.95 -4.88
CA LYS A 62 -12.57 -3.28 -3.74
C LYS A 62 -12.47 -4.77 -3.45
N GLY A 63 -11.81 -5.15 -2.36
CA GLY A 63 -11.64 -6.55 -1.99
C GLY A 63 -11.82 -6.77 -0.49
N VAL A 64 -12.57 -7.81 -0.12
CA VAL A 64 -12.73 -8.19 1.30
C VAL A 64 -11.37 -8.46 1.95
N THR A 65 -11.30 -8.34 3.27
CA THR A 65 -10.08 -8.70 4.01
C THR A 65 -9.72 -10.16 3.75
N GLY A 66 -8.47 -10.43 3.35
CA GLY A 66 -8.03 -11.77 2.96
C GLY A 66 -8.37 -12.18 1.51
N SER A 67 -8.86 -11.26 0.67
CA SER A 67 -9.05 -11.52 -0.77
C SER A 67 -7.75 -11.54 -1.57
N GLY A 68 -6.62 -11.14 -0.95
CA GLY A 68 -5.32 -11.13 -1.61
C GLY A 68 -5.05 -9.90 -2.46
N LYS A 69 -5.58 -8.73 -2.10
CA LYS A 69 -5.25 -7.45 -2.76
C LYS A 69 -3.74 -7.24 -2.92
N THR A 70 -2.98 -7.58 -1.88
CA THR A 70 -1.51 -7.46 -1.89
C THR A 70 -0.87 -8.27 -3.01
N GLU A 71 -1.41 -9.45 -3.33
CA GLU A 71 -0.91 -10.27 -4.45
C GLU A 71 -1.14 -9.56 -5.79
N VAL A 72 -2.30 -8.92 -5.98
CA VAL A 72 -2.60 -8.13 -7.18
C VAL A 72 -1.60 -6.96 -7.31
N TYR A 73 -1.31 -6.24 -6.22
CA TYR A 73 -0.31 -5.16 -6.24
C TYR A 73 1.07 -5.66 -6.61
N LEU A 74 1.44 -6.82 -6.09
CA LEU A 74 2.73 -7.45 -6.33
C LEU A 74 2.89 -7.84 -7.80
N GLN A 75 1.88 -8.50 -8.40
CA GLN A 75 1.93 -8.90 -9.79
C GLN A 75 1.97 -7.68 -10.73
N ALA A 76 1.16 -6.65 -10.45
CA ALA A 76 1.18 -5.40 -11.20
C ALA A 76 2.53 -4.66 -11.06
N ALA A 77 3.14 -4.65 -9.86
CA ALA A 77 4.46 -4.06 -9.65
C ALA A 77 5.57 -4.83 -10.37
N ARG A 78 5.47 -6.17 -10.42
CA ARG A 78 6.39 -7.02 -11.20
C ARG A 78 6.31 -6.68 -12.68
N HIS A 79 5.11 -6.60 -13.23
CA HIS A 79 4.90 -6.23 -14.62
C HIS A 79 5.45 -4.82 -14.92
N ALA A 80 5.20 -3.83 -14.06
CA ALA A 80 5.77 -2.49 -14.22
C ALA A 80 7.31 -2.51 -14.25
N LEU A 81 7.93 -3.41 -13.46
CA LEU A 81 9.38 -3.57 -13.43
C LEU A 81 9.90 -4.25 -14.71
N GLU A 82 9.21 -5.26 -15.22
CA GLU A 82 9.54 -5.97 -16.48
C GLU A 82 9.51 -5.01 -17.66
N GLU A 83 8.56 -4.04 -17.65
CA GLU A 83 8.47 -2.94 -18.62
C GLU A 83 9.51 -1.80 -18.38
N GLY A 84 10.52 -2.05 -17.55
CA GLY A 84 11.60 -1.09 -17.25
C GLY A 84 11.13 0.14 -16.44
N GLY A 85 10.03 0.00 -15.73
CA GLY A 85 9.44 1.06 -14.91
C GLY A 85 9.69 0.90 -13.42
N SER A 86 9.12 1.84 -12.68
CA SER A 86 9.11 1.86 -11.21
C SER A 86 7.69 1.77 -10.68
N ALA A 87 7.52 1.24 -9.48
CA ALA A 87 6.24 1.22 -8.79
C ALA A 87 6.33 1.83 -7.40
N LEU A 88 5.30 2.60 -7.03
CA LEU A 88 5.11 3.15 -5.70
C LEU A 88 3.89 2.48 -5.05
N ILE A 89 4.09 1.89 -3.88
CA ILE A 89 3.03 1.30 -3.08
C ILE A 89 2.96 2.08 -1.75
N LEU A 90 1.92 2.89 -1.61
CA LEU A 90 1.62 3.58 -0.38
C LEU A 90 0.77 2.69 0.52
N VAL A 91 1.16 2.58 1.77
CA VAL A 91 0.44 1.84 2.80
C VAL A 91 0.30 2.69 4.05
N PRO A 92 -0.73 2.50 4.89
CA PRO A 92 -0.78 3.09 6.22
C PRO A 92 0.48 2.72 7.02
N GLU A 93 1.00 3.64 7.83
CA GLU A 93 2.24 3.41 8.56
C GLU A 93 2.17 2.17 9.47
N ILE A 94 1.01 1.93 10.07
CA ILE A 94 0.74 0.75 10.90
C ILE A 94 0.75 -0.56 10.09
N ALA A 95 0.52 -0.51 8.78
CA ALA A 95 0.54 -1.68 7.91
C ALA A 95 1.96 -2.07 7.44
N LEU A 96 2.95 -1.19 7.63
CA LEU A 96 4.37 -1.46 7.33
C LEU A 96 4.99 -2.36 8.41
N THR A 97 4.44 -3.55 8.56
CA THR A 97 4.91 -4.57 9.50
C THR A 97 6.15 -5.28 8.99
N SER A 98 6.91 -5.91 9.89
CA SER A 98 8.04 -6.77 9.54
C SER A 98 7.63 -7.91 8.59
N GLN A 99 6.41 -8.44 8.74
CA GLN A 99 5.89 -9.49 7.87
C GLN A 99 5.68 -8.99 6.44
N MET A 100 5.08 -7.81 6.26
CA MET A 100 4.87 -7.21 4.94
C MET A 100 6.21 -6.88 4.26
N THR A 101 7.14 -6.24 4.98
CA THR A 101 8.45 -5.89 4.44
C THR A 101 9.24 -7.13 4.04
N SER A 102 9.25 -8.17 4.88
CA SER A 102 9.91 -9.45 4.56
C SER A 102 9.28 -10.13 3.34
N TYR A 103 7.96 -10.08 3.19
CA TYR A 103 7.26 -10.65 2.06
C TYR A 103 7.68 -10.00 0.73
N PHE A 104 7.64 -8.67 0.65
CA PHE A 104 8.08 -7.97 -0.55
C PHE A 104 9.58 -8.10 -0.81
N ALA A 105 10.42 -8.07 0.24
CA ALA A 105 11.85 -8.30 0.11
C ALA A 105 12.18 -9.69 -0.42
N SER A 106 11.43 -10.73 -0.03
CA SER A 106 11.63 -12.09 -0.54
C SER A 106 11.36 -12.23 -2.04
N ILE A 107 10.54 -11.34 -2.60
CA ILE A 107 10.13 -11.39 -4.03
C ILE A 107 11.01 -10.48 -4.88
N PHE A 108 11.26 -9.25 -4.42
CA PHE A 108 11.96 -8.23 -5.19
C PHE A 108 13.45 -8.10 -4.82
N GLY A 109 13.89 -8.72 -3.71
CA GLY A 109 15.28 -8.64 -3.25
C GLY A 109 15.73 -7.18 -3.08
N ASP A 110 16.87 -6.84 -3.61
CA ASP A 110 17.47 -5.50 -3.55
C ASP A 110 16.74 -4.45 -4.41
N LYS A 111 15.78 -4.87 -5.25
CA LYS A 111 14.99 -3.95 -6.09
C LYS A 111 13.89 -3.22 -5.32
N VAL A 112 13.67 -3.53 -4.04
CA VAL A 112 12.67 -2.85 -3.19
C VAL A 112 13.35 -2.03 -2.11
N VAL A 113 12.80 -0.84 -1.84
CA VAL A 113 13.13 -0.03 -0.66
C VAL A 113 11.88 0.31 0.12
N PHE A 114 12.06 0.41 1.44
CA PHE A 114 10.99 0.77 2.36
C PHE A 114 11.22 2.18 2.90
N MET A 115 10.15 3.00 2.88
CA MET A 115 10.19 4.41 3.29
C MET A 115 9.18 4.65 4.40
N HIS A 116 9.67 4.91 5.62
CA HIS A 116 8.83 5.16 6.81
C HIS A 116 9.48 6.18 7.75
N SER A 117 8.72 6.63 8.74
CA SER A 117 9.16 7.68 9.70
C SER A 117 10.36 7.25 10.55
N GLY A 118 10.49 5.96 10.86
CA GLY A 118 11.57 5.40 11.69
C GLY A 118 12.97 5.31 11.02
N LEU A 119 13.08 5.61 9.72
CA LEU A 119 14.39 5.62 9.05
C LEU A 119 15.26 6.79 9.51
N SER A 120 16.56 6.53 9.73
CA SER A 120 17.56 7.55 9.94
C SER A 120 17.74 8.44 8.69
N LYS A 121 18.34 9.62 8.86
CA LYS A 121 18.64 10.52 7.73
C LYS A 121 19.55 9.85 6.69
N GLY A 122 20.52 9.05 7.13
CA GLY A 122 21.43 8.32 6.24
C GLY A 122 20.73 7.25 5.42
N GLU A 123 19.84 6.45 6.04
CA GLU A 123 19.04 5.45 5.36
C GLU A 123 18.10 6.08 4.33
N ARG A 124 17.42 7.17 4.69
CA ARG A 124 16.56 7.92 3.75
C ARG A 124 17.35 8.44 2.56
N TYR A 125 18.56 8.98 2.79
CA TYR A 125 19.43 9.45 1.73
C TYR A 125 19.85 8.30 0.81
N ASN A 126 20.32 7.19 1.36
CA ASN A 126 20.73 6.00 0.59
C ASN A 126 19.57 5.44 -0.23
N ASN A 127 18.41 5.27 0.37
CA ASN A 127 17.21 4.81 -0.33
C ASN A 127 16.82 5.74 -1.47
N ARG A 128 16.88 7.06 -1.24
CA ARG A 128 16.64 8.06 -2.28
C ARG A 128 17.60 7.94 -3.46
N MET A 129 18.89 7.75 -3.19
CA MET A 129 19.91 7.57 -4.24
C MET A 129 19.65 6.31 -5.06
N ARG A 130 19.30 5.20 -4.42
CA ARG A 130 18.94 3.94 -5.07
C ARG A 130 17.69 4.05 -5.95
N ILE A 131 16.69 4.83 -5.52
CA ILE A 131 15.48 5.11 -6.32
C ILE A 131 15.85 5.97 -7.53
N MET A 132 16.60 7.03 -7.31
CA MET A 132 17.00 7.98 -8.34
C MET A 132 17.90 7.36 -9.41
N SER A 133 18.80 6.45 -9.03
CA SER A 133 19.64 5.69 -9.97
C SER A 133 18.84 4.64 -10.76
N GLY A 134 17.70 4.20 -10.24
CA GLY A 134 16.92 3.09 -10.77
C GLY A 134 17.39 1.71 -10.28
N GLU A 135 18.31 1.66 -9.31
CA GLU A 135 18.76 0.41 -8.68
C GLU A 135 17.60 -0.26 -7.91
N SER A 136 16.78 0.53 -7.24
CA SER A 136 15.62 0.03 -6.51
C SER A 136 14.34 0.71 -7.03
N PRO A 137 13.75 0.16 -8.09
CA PRO A 137 12.58 0.75 -8.75
C PRO A 137 11.27 0.54 -7.99
N ILE A 138 11.21 -0.36 -7.00
CA ILE A 138 10.01 -0.60 -6.19
C ILE A 138 10.15 0.15 -4.86
N VAL A 139 9.19 1.02 -4.58
CA VAL A 139 9.15 1.80 -3.33
C VAL A 139 7.87 1.46 -2.58
N ILE A 140 8.01 1.03 -1.34
CA ILE A 140 6.89 0.79 -0.44
C ILE A 140 7.05 1.72 0.76
N GLY A 141 6.01 2.45 1.10
CA GLY A 141 6.15 3.36 2.21
C GLY A 141 4.87 4.05 2.65
N SER A 142 5.00 4.83 3.71
CA SER A 142 3.93 5.68 4.18
C SER A 142 3.76 6.91 3.28
N ARG A 143 2.84 7.79 3.61
CA ARG A 143 2.47 8.98 2.81
C ARG A 143 3.66 9.80 2.27
N SER A 144 4.78 9.87 3.00
CA SER A 144 5.95 10.65 2.58
C SER A 144 6.72 10.03 1.41
N ALA A 145 6.53 8.74 1.14
CA ALA A 145 7.15 8.05 0.02
C ALA A 145 6.70 8.61 -1.35
N ILE A 146 5.58 9.34 -1.38
CA ILE A 146 5.08 10.01 -2.59
C ILE A 146 6.09 11.01 -3.18
N PHE A 147 6.99 11.56 -2.37
CA PHE A 147 7.97 12.56 -2.79
C PHE A 147 9.32 11.98 -3.24
N MET A 148 9.41 10.66 -3.42
CA MET A 148 10.63 10.03 -3.91
C MET A 148 10.86 10.34 -5.39
N PRO A 149 12.13 10.50 -5.83
CA PRO A 149 12.48 10.88 -7.20
C PRO A 149 12.49 9.65 -8.13
N PHE A 150 11.34 9.26 -8.61
CA PHE A 150 11.21 8.15 -9.55
C PHE A 150 11.74 8.53 -10.93
N LYS A 151 12.49 7.63 -11.56
CA LYS A 151 13.00 7.80 -12.91
C LYS A 151 11.93 7.54 -13.97
N ASN A 152 11.13 6.49 -13.80
CA ASN A 152 10.11 6.05 -14.75
C ASN A 152 8.96 5.38 -14.01
N LEU A 153 8.11 6.18 -13.32
CA LEU A 153 7.01 5.65 -12.52
C LEU A 153 5.89 5.14 -13.45
N ARG A 154 5.52 3.86 -13.30
CA ARG A 154 4.55 3.15 -14.13
C ARG A 154 3.34 2.65 -13.37
N LEU A 155 3.42 2.63 -12.05
CA LEU A 155 2.32 2.18 -11.21
C LEU A 155 2.34 2.92 -9.88
N ILE A 156 1.18 3.38 -9.44
CA ILE A 156 0.97 3.85 -8.07
C ILE A 156 -0.14 3.04 -7.45
N VAL A 157 0.11 2.52 -6.25
CA VAL A 157 -0.88 1.84 -5.40
C VAL A 157 -1.05 2.64 -4.13
N VAL A 158 -2.28 2.83 -3.68
CA VAL A 158 -2.63 3.37 -2.37
C VAL A 158 -3.49 2.34 -1.67
N ASP A 159 -2.90 1.56 -0.78
CA ASP A 159 -3.64 0.55 -0.02
C ASP A 159 -4.39 1.19 1.14
N GLU A 160 -5.54 0.63 1.52
CA GLU A 160 -6.48 1.17 2.50
C GLU A 160 -6.69 2.69 2.31
N GLU A 161 -7.13 3.09 1.10
CA GLU A 161 -7.17 4.48 0.59
C GLU A 161 -7.96 5.45 1.48
N TYR A 162 -8.84 4.92 2.33
CA TYR A 162 -9.66 5.69 3.27
C TYR A 162 -8.91 6.07 4.56
N ASP A 163 -7.72 5.47 4.80
CA ASP A 163 -7.00 5.63 6.06
C ASP A 163 -6.61 7.09 6.31
N THR A 164 -6.87 7.55 7.53
CA THR A 164 -6.61 8.94 7.95
C THR A 164 -5.13 9.28 8.05
N SER A 165 -4.24 8.27 8.15
CA SER A 165 -2.78 8.47 8.19
C SER A 165 -2.23 9.10 6.91
N TYR A 166 -2.97 9.03 5.79
CA TYR A 166 -2.59 9.74 4.57
C TYR A 166 -2.73 11.27 4.67
N LYS A 167 -3.45 11.77 5.67
CA LYS A 167 -3.59 13.21 5.88
C LYS A 167 -2.44 13.76 6.72
N GLN A 168 -1.66 14.68 6.16
CA GLN A 168 -0.63 15.44 6.88
C GLN A 168 -1.30 16.63 7.56
N GLY A 169 -1.24 16.69 8.90
CA GLY A 169 -1.80 17.79 9.70
C GLY A 169 -0.86 19.00 9.84
N GLU A 170 0.45 18.76 9.77
CA GLU A 170 1.49 19.79 9.89
C GLU A 170 1.90 20.36 8.53
N THR A 171 2.58 21.50 8.55
CA THR A 171 3.06 22.17 7.32
C THR A 171 4.27 21.43 6.74
N PRO A 172 4.26 21.14 5.41
CA PRO A 172 3.21 21.41 4.43
C PRO A 172 2.02 20.42 4.56
N ARG A 173 0.81 20.96 4.62
CA ARG A 173 -0.42 20.16 4.70
C ARG A 173 -0.77 19.56 3.35
N TYR A 174 -0.95 18.24 3.29
CA TYR A 174 -1.37 17.51 2.08
C TYR A 174 -2.09 16.21 2.45
N ASN A 175 -2.75 15.61 1.48
CA ASN A 175 -3.26 14.25 1.58
C ASN A 175 -2.46 13.36 0.61
N GLY A 176 -1.80 12.31 1.13
CA GLY A 176 -0.95 11.42 0.35
C GLY A 176 -1.70 10.70 -0.79
N ARG A 177 -2.95 10.29 -0.55
CA ARG A 177 -3.81 9.70 -1.59
C ARG A 177 -4.10 10.70 -2.72
N ASP A 178 -4.43 11.94 -2.40
CA ASP A 178 -4.74 12.94 -3.42
C ASP A 178 -3.47 13.40 -4.15
N ALA A 179 -2.35 13.50 -3.45
CA ALA A 179 -1.04 13.71 -4.08
C ALA A 179 -0.66 12.55 -5.02
N ALA A 180 -0.98 11.31 -4.65
CA ALA A 180 -0.77 10.13 -5.50
C ALA A 180 -1.57 10.19 -6.81
N LYS A 181 -2.83 10.67 -6.77
CA LYS A 181 -3.64 10.89 -7.97
C LYS A 181 -3.00 11.92 -8.91
N VAL A 182 -2.52 13.04 -8.34
CA VAL A 182 -1.83 14.07 -9.13
C VAL A 182 -0.55 13.52 -9.75
N MET A 183 0.24 12.76 -8.98
CA MET A 183 1.44 12.11 -9.52
C MET A 183 1.14 11.14 -10.65
N ALA A 184 0.09 10.32 -10.52
CA ALA A 184 -0.31 9.39 -11.57
C ALA A 184 -0.63 10.11 -12.88
N VAL A 185 -1.27 11.28 -12.80
CA VAL A 185 -1.50 12.14 -13.98
C VAL A 185 -0.19 12.66 -14.57
N ILE A 186 0.73 13.16 -13.73
CA ILE A 186 2.03 13.71 -14.17
C ILE A 186 2.91 12.64 -14.84
N TYR A 187 2.94 11.42 -14.27
CA TYR A 187 3.74 10.32 -14.80
C TYR A 187 3.03 9.50 -15.89
N HIS A 188 1.77 9.85 -16.23
CA HIS A 188 0.94 9.11 -17.19
C HIS A 188 0.89 7.60 -16.87
N CYS A 189 0.60 7.26 -15.61
CA CYS A 189 0.55 5.88 -15.15
C CYS A 189 -0.76 5.58 -14.41
N PRO A 190 -1.18 4.30 -14.32
CA PRO A 190 -2.33 3.90 -13.53
C PRO A 190 -2.13 4.14 -12.04
N ILE A 191 -3.24 4.46 -11.36
CA ILE A 191 -3.34 4.48 -9.91
C ILE A 191 -4.39 3.49 -9.42
N VAL A 192 -4.02 2.67 -8.44
CA VAL A 192 -4.89 1.70 -7.78
C VAL A 192 -5.20 2.20 -6.37
N LEU A 193 -6.47 2.43 -6.09
CA LEU A 193 -6.99 2.74 -4.76
C LEU A 193 -7.56 1.46 -4.17
N GLY A 194 -6.85 0.83 -3.24
CA GLY A 194 -7.24 -0.44 -2.62
C GLY A 194 -7.99 -0.24 -1.31
N ALA A 195 -9.08 -0.95 -1.11
CA ALA A 195 -9.80 -0.97 0.17
C ALA A 195 -10.75 -2.16 0.29
N ALA A 196 -10.97 -2.61 1.52
CA ALA A 196 -12.10 -3.49 1.83
C ALA A 196 -13.40 -2.67 1.92
N THR A 197 -13.33 -1.50 2.53
CA THR A 197 -14.42 -0.54 2.73
C THR A 197 -13.98 0.82 2.18
N PRO A 198 -14.13 1.07 0.87
CA PRO A 198 -13.67 2.29 0.25
C PRO A 198 -14.37 3.53 0.79
N SER A 199 -13.69 4.68 0.73
CA SER A 199 -14.31 5.96 1.06
C SER A 199 -15.52 6.24 0.14
N ILE A 200 -16.53 6.93 0.66
CA ILE A 200 -17.74 7.27 -0.09
C ILE A 200 -17.39 8.01 -1.39
N THR A 201 -16.44 8.92 -1.33
CA THR A 201 -16.01 9.72 -2.49
C THR A 201 -15.37 8.87 -3.58
N THR A 202 -14.50 7.91 -3.21
CA THR A 202 -13.85 7.01 -4.15
C THR A 202 -14.86 6.02 -4.75
N TYR A 203 -15.73 5.46 -3.91
CA TYR A 203 -16.77 4.54 -4.38
C TYR A 203 -17.76 5.25 -5.32
N TYR A 204 -18.19 6.46 -4.98
CA TYR A 204 -19.05 7.26 -5.84
C TYR A 204 -18.38 7.57 -7.19
N ALA A 205 -17.08 7.90 -7.21
CA ALA A 205 -16.34 8.12 -8.46
C ALA A 205 -16.33 6.85 -9.33
N ALA A 206 -16.20 5.67 -8.74
CA ALA A 206 -16.30 4.40 -9.45
C ALA A 206 -17.71 4.14 -10.01
N CYS A 207 -18.76 4.41 -9.22
CA CYS A 207 -20.15 4.31 -9.69
C CYS A 207 -20.47 5.26 -10.84
N GLN A 208 -19.81 6.43 -10.91
CA GLN A 208 -19.94 7.39 -12.00
C GLN A 208 -19.05 7.07 -13.22
N GLY A 209 -18.32 5.95 -13.20
CA GLY A 209 -17.41 5.58 -14.29
C GLY A 209 -16.16 6.46 -14.44
N LYS A 210 -15.85 7.32 -13.43
CA LYS A 210 -14.64 8.16 -13.44
C LYS A 210 -13.37 7.38 -13.17
N ILE A 211 -13.50 6.26 -12.49
CA ILE A 211 -12.45 5.27 -12.24
C ILE A 211 -13.04 3.87 -12.42
N SER A 212 -12.21 2.92 -12.83
CA SER A 212 -12.62 1.52 -13.05
C SER A 212 -12.78 0.77 -11.74
N LEU A 213 -13.91 0.06 -11.54
CA LEU A 213 -14.15 -0.76 -10.36
C LEU A 213 -13.69 -2.19 -10.59
N LEU A 214 -12.71 -2.65 -9.82
CA LEU A 214 -12.27 -4.04 -9.74
C LEU A 214 -12.74 -4.62 -8.40
N THR A 215 -13.46 -5.73 -8.42
CA THR A 215 -14.06 -6.31 -7.21
C THR A 215 -13.51 -7.70 -6.93
N MET A 216 -13.15 -7.95 -5.67
CA MET A 216 -12.69 -9.24 -5.15
C MET A 216 -13.55 -9.61 -3.94
N LYS A 217 -14.52 -10.50 -4.15
CA LYS A 217 -15.54 -10.86 -3.15
C LYS A 217 -15.13 -12.03 -2.28
N GLU A 218 -14.29 -12.92 -2.80
CA GLU A 218 -13.91 -14.15 -2.14
C GLU A 218 -12.61 -14.03 -1.38
N ARG A 219 -12.50 -14.69 -0.23
CA ARG A 219 -11.25 -14.88 0.49
C ARG A 219 -10.44 -16.01 -0.15
N VAL A 220 -9.14 -15.81 -0.31
CA VAL A 220 -8.22 -16.80 -0.91
C VAL A 220 -8.34 -18.17 -0.20
N PHE A 221 -8.42 -18.19 1.11
CA PHE A 221 -8.50 -19.42 1.91
C PHE A 221 -9.94 -19.88 2.18
N LYS A 222 -10.95 -19.29 1.53
CA LYS A 222 -12.39 -19.63 1.74
C LYS A 222 -12.80 -19.69 3.21
N THR A 223 -12.10 -18.97 4.08
CA THR A 223 -12.40 -18.92 5.51
C THR A 223 -13.75 -18.23 5.70
N PRO A 224 -14.71 -18.84 6.44
CA PRO A 224 -16.01 -18.22 6.66
C PRO A 224 -15.86 -16.87 7.36
N LEU A 225 -16.83 -16.01 7.16
CA LEU A 225 -16.92 -14.77 7.93
C LEU A 225 -17.16 -15.10 9.41
N PRO A 226 -16.65 -14.30 10.35
CA PRO A 226 -16.95 -14.48 11.76
C PRO A 226 -18.46 -14.34 11.98
N GLN A 227 -19.00 -15.14 12.88
CA GLN A 227 -20.37 -14.97 13.34
C GLN A 227 -20.46 -13.69 14.16
N ILE A 228 -21.43 -12.85 13.84
CA ILE A 228 -21.67 -11.61 14.56
C ILE A 228 -22.84 -11.82 15.51
N HIS A 229 -22.60 -11.69 16.80
CA HIS A 229 -23.62 -11.70 17.83
C HIS A 229 -23.85 -10.26 18.31
N VAL A 230 -25.07 -9.77 18.11
CA VAL A 230 -25.46 -8.45 18.62
C VAL A 230 -26.01 -8.63 20.03
N CYS A 231 -25.38 -7.99 21.00
CA CYS A 231 -25.79 -8.00 22.39
C CYS A 231 -26.34 -6.63 22.79
N ASP A 232 -27.63 -6.55 23.12
CA ASP A 232 -28.23 -5.33 23.67
C ASP A 232 -27.80 -5.20 25.14
N LEU A 233 -27.03 -4.15 25.46
CA LEU A 233 -26.56 -3.90 26.82
C LEU A 233 -27.66 -3.44 27.78
N LYS A 234 -28.85 -3.08 27.27
CA LYS A 234 -30.02 -2.81 28.12
C LYS A 234 -30.63 -4.11 28.67
N GLU A 235 -30.65 -5.16 27.84
CA GLU A 235 -31.13 -6.48 28.24
C GLU A 235 -30.05 -7.32 28.94
N ASN A 236 -28.79 -7.08 28.58
CA ASN A 236 -27.63 -7.76 29.13
C ASN A 236 -26.67 -6.72 29.76
N PRO A 237 -26.99 -6.20 30.92
CA PRO A 237 -26.21 -5.11 31.53
C PRO A 237 -24.74 -5.53 31.73
N PRO A 238 -23.81 -4.59 31.57
CA PRO A 238 -22.41 -4.83 31.82
C PRO A 238 -22.16 -5.29 33.25
N ILE A 239 -21.29 -6.25 33.40
CA ILE A 239 -20.89 -6.80 34.71
C ILE A 239 -19.60 -6.18 35.27
N ASP A 240 -18.95 -5.37 34.45
CA ASP A 240 -17.72 -4.67 34.80
C ASP A 240 -17.91 -3.16 34.95
N ARG A 241 -16.95 -2.50 35.60
CA ARG A 241 -16.98 -1.05 35.83
C ARG A 241 -16.75 -0.21 34.56
N SER A 242 -16.23 -0.81 33.48
CA SER A 242 -16.01 -0.11 32.21
C SER A 242 -17.31 0.11 31.42
N GLY A 243 -18.38 -0.62 31.77
CA GLY A 243 -19.65 -0.58 31.05
C GLY A 243 -19.61 -1.27 29.68
N LEU A 244 -18.60 -2.09 29.40
CA LEU A 244 -18.38 -2.68 28.07
C LEU A 244 -18.49 -4.20 28.07
N ILE A 245 -18.28 -4.87 29.23
CA ILE A 245 -18.20 -6.34 29.31
C ILE A 245 -19.52 -6.89 29.86
N SER A 246 -20.26 -7.59 29.02
CA SER A 246 -21.52 -8.28 29.38
C SER A 246 -21.29 -9.77 29.63
N ALA A 247 -22.21 -10.43 30.33
CA ALA A 247 -22.15 -11.86 30.59
C ALA A 247 -22.06 -12.71 29.30
N PRO A 248 -22.82 -12.44 28.21
CA PRO A 248 -22.65 -13.10 26.93
C PRO A 248 -21.25 -12.96 26.32
N LEU A 249 -20.60 -11.79 26.47
CA LEU A 249 -19.23 -11.61 25.99
C LEU A 249 -18.24 -12.51 26.74
N ILE A 250 -18.36 -12.61 28.06
CA ILE A 250 -17.49 -13.49 28.87
C ILE A 250 -17.68 -14.96 28.45
N SER A 251 -18.92 -15.40 28.23
CA SER A 251 -19.17 -16.78 27.83
C SER A 251 -18.59 -17.12 26.43
N LEU A 252 -18.36 -16.14 25.57
CA LEU A 252 -17.72 -16.33 24.27
C LEU A 252 -16.18 -16.31 24.34
N LEU A 253 -15.60 -15.79 25.43
CA LEU A 253 -14.15 -15.71 25.63
C LEU A 253 -13.59 -16.93 26.39
N GLN A 254 -14.42 -17.77 26.98
CA GLN A 254 -14.07 -19.04 27.62
C GLN A 254 -14.10 -20.21 26.63
#